data_2c30c65edc4c082311bd27a0891add49
#
_entry.id   2c30c65edc4c082311bd27a0891add49
#
_cell.length_a   1.000
_cell.length_b   1.000
_cell.length_c   1.000
_cell.angle_alpha   90.00
_cell.angle_beta   90.00
_cell.angle_gamma   90.00
#
_symmetry.space_group_name_H-M   'P 1'
#
loop_
_entity.id
_entity.type
_entity.pdbx_description
1 polymer ?
#
loop_
_entity_poly.entity_id
_entity_poly.type
_entity_poly.pdbx_seq_one_letter_code
_entity_poly.pdbx_strand_id
1 'polypeptide(L)'
;MRVLVTGHNGYIGTVLTPLLQAAGHEVVGLDSDLFEQSTFNTEVPAIPSIRKDIRDVQLEDFEGVDAVMHLAGLSNDPLGDLNPELTYDINHAASVRLATLAKAAGISRFIFSSSCSTYGASGDDMLDENASFNPVTPYGKSKVMVEQDVAPLADDNFSPTSLRNATAYGVSPRLRFDLVLNNLVAWALTTGQIYMKSDGTPWRPIVHIEDISRAFLAALEAPRELVHNQAFNVGRTTENYRISELAEIVHEVVPNSRIEYADDAGPDKRCYRVDCSLITEVLPNFQPQWDARRGAQELYAAYQQVDLRVEDFEGPRYKRIDHIKHLISSGRLDTSLRWREQAISVGV
;
A
#
# COMPACT_ATOMS: atom_id res chain seq x y z
N MET A 1 -14.93 3.58 -17.96
CA MET A 1 -14.56 4.83 -17.28
C MET A 1 -13.10 5.11 -17.56
N ARG A 2 -12.69 6.38 -17.61
CA ARG A 2 -11.30 6.80 -17.58
C ARG A 2 -10.88 7.08 -16.13
N VAL A 3 -9.92 6.33 -15.63
CA VAL A 3 -9.53 6.30 -14.21
C VAL A 3 -8.12 6.85 -14.03
N LEU A 4 -7.98 7.90 -13.22
CA LEU A 4 -6.68 8.39 -12.78
C LEU A 4 -6.22 7.59 -11.55
N VAL A 5 -5.09 6.89 -11.68
CA VAL A 5 -4.47 6.14 -10.58
C VAL A 5 -3.22 6.87 -10.12
N THR A 6 -3.28 7.55 -8.97
CA THR A 6 -2.08 8.13 -8.38
C THR A 6 -1.29 7.07 -7.62
N GLY A 7 0.02 7.08 -7.73
CA GLY A 7 0.85 5.99 -7.18
C GLY A 7 0.80 4.71 -8.03
N HIS A 8 0.51 4.83 -9.32
CA HIS A 8 0.35 3.70 -10.26
C HIS A 8 1.62 2.86 -10.42
N ASN A 9 2.80 3.45 -10.26
CA ASN A 9 4.09 2.77 -10.30
C ASN A 9 4.54 2.19 -8.94
N GLY A 10 3.65 2.24 -7.93
CA GLY A 10 3.88 1.65 -6.60
C GLY A 10 3.53 0.17 -6.53
N TYR A 11 3.62 -0.40 -5.30
CA TYR A 11 3.37 -1.81 -5.01
C TYR A 11 1.95 -2.26 -5.39
N ILE A 12 0.92 -1.51 -4.99
CA ILE A 12 -0.49 -1.79 -5.35
C ILE A 12 -0.74 -1.40 -6.80
N GLY A 13 -0.30 -0.22 -7.21
CA GLY A 13 -0.64 0.36 -8.52
C GLY A 13 -0.25 -0.51 -9.70
N THR A 14 0.94 -1.15 -9.66
CA THR A 14 1.42 -2.03 -10.74
C THR A 14 0.64 -3.35 -10.88
N VAL A 15 -0.14 -3.74 -9.87
CA VAL A 15 -1.07 -4.90 -9.94
C VAL A 15 -2.49 -4.43 -10.28
N LEU A 16 -2.90 -3.27 -9.76
CA LEU A 16 -4.22 -2.71 -9.98
C LEU A 16 -4.44 -2.24 -11.43
N THR A 17 -3.45 -1.55 -12.03
CA THR A 17 -3.63 -0.95 -13.37
C THR A 17 -3.94 -1.97 -14.46
N PRO A 18 -3.25 -3.12 -14.58
CA PRO A 18 -3.63 -4.13 -15.57
C PRO A 18 -5.00 -4.79 -15.28
N LEU A 19 -5.38 -4.89 -14.01
CA LEU A 19 -6.70 -5.42 -13.63
C LEU A 19 -7.82 -4.47 -14.07
N LEU A 20 -7.65 -3.16 -13.91
CA LEU A 20 -8.59 -2.15 -14.41
C LEU A 20 -8.70 -2.17 -15.94
N GLN A 21 -7.58 -2.29 -16.65
CA GLN A 21 -7.57 -2.40 -18.11
C GLN A 21 -8.28 -3.66 -18.60
N ALA A 22 -8.06 -4.80 -17.92
CA ALA A 22 -8.74 -6.06 -18.23
C ALA A 22 -10.26 -5.99 -17.99
N ALA A 23 -10.71 -5.15 -17.04
CA ALA A 23 -12.11 -4.85 -16.79
C ALA A 23 -12.71 -3.82 -17.78
N GLY A 24 -11.94 -3.34 -18.75
CA GLY A 24 -12.39 -2.42 -19.81
C GLY A 24 -12.34 -0.94 -19.43
N HIS A 25 -11.60 -0.57 -18.37
CA HIS A 25 -11.36 0.82 -18.02
C HIS A 25 -10.14 1.39 -18.75
N GLU A 26 -10.19 2.65 -19.13
CA GLU A 26 -9.02 3.41 -19.56
C GLU A 26 -8.28 3.90 -18.32
N VAL A 27 -6.97 3.63 -18.23
CA VAL A 27 -6.18 3.99 -17.07
C VAL A 27 -5.13 5.03 -17.42
N VAL A 28 -5.07 6.09 -16.64
CA VAL A 28 -4.02 7.11 -16.65
C VAL A 28 -3.30 7.09 -15.32
N GLY A 29 -1.98 7.02 -15.33
CA GLY A 29 -1.16 7.04 -14.12
C GLY A 29 -0.73 8.46 -13.73
N LEU A 30 -0.52 8.71 -12.43
CA LEU A 30 0.22 9.85 -11.93
C LEU A 30 1.15 9.37 -10.80
N ASP A 31 2.45 9.57 -10.96
CA ASP A 31 3.44 9.14 -9.96
C ASP A 31 4.67 10.06 -10.00
N SER A 32 5.35 10.17 -8.88
CA SER A 32 6.67 10.83 -8.81
C SER A 32 7.82 9.89 -9.16
N ASP A 33 7.54 8.59 -9.36
CA ASP A 33 8.48 7.54 -9.74
C ASP A 33 9.67 7.36 -8.77
N LEU A 34 9.47 7.62 -7.48
CA LEU A 34 10.53 7.47 -6.47
C LEU A 34 11.12 6.07 -6.43
N PHE A 35 10.36 5.05 -6.83
CA PHE A 35 10.76 3.63 -6.75
C PHE A 35 10.87 2.96 -8.12
N GLU A 36 11.04 3.72 -9.20
CA GLU A 36 11.15 3.16 -10.56
C GLU A 36 12.29 2.13 -10.71
N GLN A 37 13.37 2.28 -9.93
CA GLN A 37 14.53 1.38 -9.93
C GLN A 37 14.34 0.10 -9.08
N SER A 38 13.23 0.01 -8.33
CA SER A 38 12.93 -1.12 -7.44
C SER A 38 12.08 -2.19 -8.13
N THR A 39 12.33 -2.47 -9.42
CA THR A 39 11.55 -3.46 -10.18
C THR A 39 12.01 -4.87 -9.84
N PHE A 40 11.02 -5.76 -9.58
CA PHE A 40 11.20 -7.16 -9.28
C PHE A 40 10.70 -8.03 -10.44
N ASN A 41 11.59 -8.79 -11.04
CA ASN A 41 11.40 -9.87 -12.02
C ASN A 41 10.57 -9.58 -13.30
N THR A 42 9.57 -8.73 -13.27
CA THR A 42 8.69 -8.47 -14.40
C THR A 42 8.72 -7.00 -14.81
N GLU A 43 8.52 -6.75 -16.09
CA GLU A 43 8.33 -5.38 -16.56
C GLU A 43 7.05 -4.78 -15.97
N VAL A 44 7.11 -3.51 -15.62
CA VAL A 44 5.92 -2.74 -15.22
C VAL A 44 5.15 -2.43 -16.50
N PRO A 45 3.86 -2.79 -16.59
CA PRO A 45 3.06 -2.47 -17.77
C PRO A 45 3.06 -0.96 -18.03
N ALA A 46 3.41 -0.57 -19.26
CA ALA A 46 3.36 0.82 -19.68
C ALA A 46 1.91 1.27 -19.85
N ILE A 47 1.54 2.35 -19.17
CA ILE A 47 0.26 3.04 -19.35
C ILE A 47 0.52 4.53 -19.62
N PRO A 48 -0.42 5.28 -20.24
CA PRO A 48 -0.36 6.72 -20.26
C PRO A 48 -0.17 7.26 -18.85
N SER A 49 0.84 8.10 -18.60
CA SER A 49 1.14 8.56 -17.26
C SER A 49 1.70 9.99 -17.22
N ILE A 50 1.43 10.64 -16.11
CA ILE A 50 1.94 11.97 -15.76
C ILE A 50 3.01 11.76 -14.67
N ARG A 51 4.27 12.09 -14.95
CA ARG A 51 5.33 12.08 -13.94
C ARG A 51 5.25 13.39 -13.14
N LYS A 52 4.65 13.33 -11.97
CA LYS A 52 4.39 14.50 -11.13
C LYS A 52 4.30 14.11 -9.65
N ASP A 53 4.77 14.99 -8.77
CA ASP A 53 4.50 14.90 -7.33
C ASP A 53 3.03 15.27 -7.06
N ILE A 54 2.36 14.51 -6.18
CA ILE A 54 0.93 14.78 -5.85
C ILE A 54 0.72 16.16 -5.20
N ARG A 55 1.76 16.75 -4.62
CA ARG A 55 1.73 18.12 -4.09
C ARG A 55 1.59 19.18 -5.18
N ASP A 56 1.92 18.84 -6.42
CA ASP A 56 1.92 19.76 -7.56
C ASP A 56 0.75 19.53 -8.54
N VAL A 57 -0.17 18.62 -8.20
CA VAL A 57 -1.35 18.34 -9.02
C VAL A 57 -2.18 19.60 -9.26
N GLN A 58 -2.63 19.81 -10.48
CA GLN A 58 -3.44 20.93 -10.93
C GLN A 58 -4.77 20.44 -11.50
N LEU A 59 -5.69 21.36 -11.77
CA LEU A 59 -7.02 21.04 -12.27
C LEU A 59 -6.96 20.33 -13.65
N GLU A 60 -6.00 20.74 -14.48
CA GLU A 60 -5.78 20.19 -15.82
C GLU A 60 -5.40 18.70 -15.82
N ASP A 61 -4.81 18.20 -14.73
CA ASP A 61 -4.45 16.79 -14.60
C ASP A 61 -5.68 15.86 -14.54
N PHE A 62 -6.87 16.41 -14.33
CA PHE A 62 -8.13 15.66 -14.31
C PHE A 62 -8.93 15.75 -15.62
N GLU A 63 -8.37 16.31 -16.69
CA GLU A 63 -9.08 16.46 -17.94
C GLU A 63 -9.51 15.12 -18.54
N GLY A 64 -10.81 14.96 -18.74
CA GLY A 64 -11.41 13.74 -19.27
C GLY A 64 -11.40 12.54 -18.30
N VAL A 65 -11.10 12.73 -17.03
CA VAL A 65 -11.11 11.68 -15.98
C VAL A 65 -12.51 11.55 -15.39
N ASP A 66 -13.00 10.31 -15.22
CA ASP A 66 -14.29 10.00 -14.61
C ASP A 66 -14.16 9.66 -13.12
N ALA A 67 -13.03 9.04 -12.73
CA ALA A 67 -12.80 8.56 -11.36
C ALA A 67 -11.32 8.68 -10.97
N VAL A 68 -11.06 8.83 -9.68
CA VAL A 68 -9.72 8.83 -9.09
C VAL A 68 -9.55 7.66 -8.13
N MET A 69 -8.46 6.91 -8.29
CA MET A 69 -7.96 5.97 -7.30
C MET A 69 -6.66 6.53 -6.71
N HIS A 70 -6.72 6.92 -5.45
CA HIS A 70 -5.62 7.61 -4.79
C HIS A 70 -4.82 6.64 -3.92
N LEU A 71 -3.65 6.18 -4.46
CA LEU A 71 -2.73 5.28 -3.77
C LEU A 71 -1.40 5.95 -3.40
N ALA A 72 -1.09 7.10 -4.01
CA ALA A 72 0.17 7.79 -3.77
C ALA A 72 0.34 8.19 -2.30
N GLY A 73 1.55 8.04 -1.80
CA GLY A 73 1.92 8.41 -0.43
C GLY A 73 3.15 7.67 0.07
N LEU A 74 3.71 8.13 1.18
CA LEU A 74 4.75 7.43 1.93
C LEU A 74 4.08 6.29 2.70
N SER A 75 4.27 5.06 2.25
CA SER A 75 3.36 3.93 2.52
C SER A 75 3.83 2.99 3.63
N ASN A 76 4.78 3.36 4.46
CA ASN A 76 5.20 2.57 5.60
C ASN A 76 5.67 3.43 6.78
N ASP A 77 5.67 2.82 7.97
CA ASP A 77 6.05 3.50 9.20
C ASP A 77 7.50 4.02 9.19
N PRO A 78 8.53 3.24 8.75
CA PRO A 78 9.90 3.74 8.72
C PRO A 78 10.13 4.97 7.84
N LEU A 79 9.42 5.07 6.71
CA LEU A 79 9.46 6.29 5.88
C LEU A 79 8.70 7.43 6.55
N GLY A 80 7.55 7.12 7.16
CA GLY A 80 6.74 8.08 7.90
C GLY A 80 7.47 8.68 9.09
N ASP A 81 8.26 7.87 9.79
CA ASP A 81 9.05 8.29 10.95
C ASP A 81 10.31 9.06 10.57
N LEU A 82 10.83 8.90 9.34
CA LEU A 82 12.01 9.63 8.87
C LEU A 82 11.84 11.15 8.95
N ASN A 83 10.67 11.64 8.58
CA ASN A 83 10.25 13.03 8.72
C ASN A 83 8.72 13.11 8.85
N PRO A 84 8.18 13.18 10.07
CA PRO A 84 6.73 13.25 10.29
C PRO A 84 6.03 14.44 9.60
N GLU A 85 6.67 15.62 9.56
CA GLU A 85 6.10 16.81 8.92
C GLU A 85 5.94 16.59 7.41
N LEU A 86 6.96 16.04 6.78
CA LEU A 86 6.93 15.69 5.36
C LEU A 86 5.90 14.59 5.07
N THR A 87 5.71 13.66 6.01
CA THR A 87 4.67 12.64 5.91
C THR A 87 3.28 13.27 5.93
N TYR A 88 3.03 14.24 6.79
CA TYR A 88 1.75 14.96 6.80
C TYR A 88 1.57 15.83 5.55
N ASP A 89 2.61 16.47 5.06
CA ASP A 89 2.56 17.27 3.83
C ASP A 89 2.16 16.39 2.63
N ILE A 90 2.85 15.25 2.44
CA ILE A 90 2.60 14.35 1.30
C ILE A 90 1.33 13.51 1.48
N ASN A 91 1.17 12.85 2.64
CA ASN A 91 0.09 11.88 2.82
C ASN A 91 -1.25 12.53 3.18
N HIS A 92 -1.24 13.66 3.87
CA HIS A 92 -2.47 14.32 4.31
C HIS A 92 -2.76 15.57 3.47
N ALA A 93 -1.96 16.64 3.59
CA ALA A 93 -2.28 17.91 2.94
C ALA A 93 -2.43 17.79 1.42
N ALA A 94 -1.50 17.06 0.75
CA ALA A 94 -1.60 16.85 -0.68
C ALA A 94 -2.78 15.95 -1.07
N SER A 95 -3.14 14.94 -0.27
CA SER A 95 -4.30 14.09 -0.53
C SER A 95 -5.62 14.83 -0.42
N VAL A 96 -5.79 15.67 0.59
CA VAL A 96 -6.99 16.53 0.75
C VAL A 96 -7.09 17.53 -0.38
N ARG A 97 -5.96 18.17 -0.75
CA ARG A 97 -5.91 19.06 -1.91
C ARG A 97 -6.29 18.34 -3.20
N LEU A 98 -5.77 17.12 -3.42
CA LEU A 98 -6.10 16.29 -4.59
C LEU A 98 -7.59 15.95 -4.64
N ALA A 99 -8.20 15.55 -3.52
CA ALA A 99 -9.64 15.29 -3.44
C ALA A 99 -10.48 16.56 -3.73
N THR A 100 -10.04 17.72 -3.21
CA THR A 100 -10.69 19.00 -3.46
C THR A 100 -10.64 19.41 -4.93
N LEU A 101 -9.49 19.22 -5.58
CA LEU A 101 -9.32 19.48 -7.02
C LEU A 101 -10.12 18.49 -7.87
N ALA A 102 -10.14 17.20 -7.50
CA ALA A 102 -10.95 16.19 -8.17
C ALA A 102 -12.45 16.56 -8.13
N LYS A 103 -12.95 16.97 -6.96
CA LYS A 103 -14.32 17.48 -6.82
C LYS A 103 -14.58 18.71 -7.71
N ALA A 104 -13.66 19.69 -7.70
CA ALA A 104 -13.77 20.90 -8.55
C ALA A 104 -13.72 20.57 -10.06
N ALA A 105 -13.02 19.52 -10.44
CA ALA A 105 -12.98 19.01 -11.82
C ALA A 105 -14.24 18.23 -12.24
N GLY A 106 -15.20 18.03 -11.33
CA GLY A 106 -16.42 17.28 -11.60
C GLY A 106 -16.26 15.76 -11.54
N ILE A 107 -15.19 15.27 -10.92
CA ILE A 107 -14.99 13.83 -10.69
C ILE A 107 -16.06 13.33 -9.74
N SER A 108 -16.78 12.26 -10.16
CA SER A 108 -17.88 11.73 -9.34
C SER A 108 -17.44 10.67 -8.33
N ARG A 109 -16.28 10.01 -8.55
CA ARG A 109 -15.77 8.92 -7.71
C ARG A 109 -14.34 9.16 -7.29
N PHE A 110 -14.10 9.10 -5.97
CA PHE A 110 -12.78 9.23 -5.37
C PHE A 110 -12.54 8.08 -4.40
N ILE A 111 -11.68 7.12 -4.76
CA ILE A 111 -11.41 5.94 -3.94
C ILE A 111 -10.02 6.09 -3.32
N PHE A 112 -9.98 6.18 -2.00
CA PHE A 112 -8.76 6.42 -1.24
C PHE A 112 -8.20 5.12 -0.64
N SER A 113 -6.91 4.87 -0.87
CA SER A 113 -6.16 3.80 -0.21
C SER A 113 -5.84 4.20 1.23
N SER A 114 -6.77 3.92 2.14
CA SER A 114 -6.55 4.02 3.57
C SER A 114 -5.86 2.75 4.10
N SER A 115 -5.83 2.55 5.41
CA SER A 115 -5.11 1.43 6.04
C SER A 115 -5.74 1.06 7.38
N CYS A 116 -5.76 -0.21 7.73
CA CYS A 116 -6.09 -0.68 9.08
C CYS A 116 -5.09 -0.21 10.15
N SER A 117 -3.93 0.37 9.76
CA SER A 117 -3.03 1.05 10.71
C SER A 117 -3.69 2.23 11.44
N THR A 118 -4.83 2.70 10.98
CA THR A 118 -5.69 3.68 11.66
C THR A 118 -6.19 3.18 13.02
N TYR A 119 -6.30 1.86 13.22
CA TYR A 119 -6.69 1.24 14.48
C TYR A 119 -5.53 1.10 15.48
N GLY A 120 -4.29 1.02 15.02
CA GLY A 120 -3.03 1.12 15.77
C GLY A 120 -2.87 0.11 16.91
N ALA A 121 -3.04 0.54 18.17
CA ALA A 121 -2.85 -0.28 19.37
C ALA A 121 -4.22 -0.55 20.03
N SER A 122 -4.93 -1.59 19.59
CA SER A 122 -6.29 -1.91 20.04
C SER A 122 -6.41 -3.32 20.69
N GLY A 123 -5.29 -4.01 20.87
CA GLY A 123 -5.26 -5.30 21.58
C GLY A 123 -5.87 -6.46 20.78
N ASP A 124 -6.64 -7.30 21.47
CA ASP A 124 -7.19 -8.55 20.93
C ASP A 124 -8.63 -8.42 20.41
N ASP A 125 -9.26 -7.25 20.55
CA ASP A 125 -10.62 -7.03 20.08
C ASP A 125 -10.71 -7.07 18.54
N MET A 126 -11.82 -7.60 18.02
CA MET A 126 -12.13 -7.58 16.59
C MET A 126 -12.76 -6.24 16.23
N LEU A 127 -12.12 -5.47 15.36
CA LEU A 127 -12.49 -4.10 15.03
C LEU A 127 -13.21 -4.05 13.67
N ASP A 128 -14.41 -3.52 13.67
CA ASP A 128 -15.16 -3.16 12.46
C ASP A 128 -14.87 -1.71 12.03
N GLU A 129 -15.56 -1.24 11.00
CA GLU A 129 -15.39 0.11 10.45
C GLU A 129 -15.87 1.23 11.40
N ASN A 130 -16.69 0.90 12.42
CA ASN A 130 -17.20 1.83 13.42
C ASN A 130 -16.23 1.97 14.62
N ALA A 131 -15.21 1.13 14.70
CA ALA A 131 -14.23 1.17 15.78
C ALA A 131 -13.47 2.50 15.81
N SER A 132 -13.15 2.97 17.01
CA SER A 132 -12.41 4.21 17.20
C SER A 132 -10.99 4.12 16.66
N PHE A 133 -10.52 5.19 16.03
CA PHE A 133 -9.13 5.30 15.59
C PHE A 133 -8.18 5.43 16.78
N ASN A 134 -7.06 4.71 16.71
CA ASN A 134 -5.98 4.78 17.71
C ASN A 134 -4.59 4.66 17.04
N PRO A 135 -4.28 5.49 16.02
CA PRO A 135 -3.03 5.37 15.26
C PRO A 135 -1.82 5.73 16.12
N VAL A 136 -0.76 4.90 16.05
CA VAL A 136 0.47 5.06 16.85
C VAL A 136 1.65 5.62 16.05
N THR A 137 1.51 5.76 14.73
CA THR A 137 2.59 6.23 13.83
C THR A 137 2.14 7.45 13.02
N PRO A 138 3.07 8.29 12.52
CA PRO A 138 2.75 9.38 11.60
C PRO A 138 2.01 8.91 10.36
N TYR A 139 2.37 7.74 9.82
CA TYR A 139 1.66 7.12 8.69
C TYR A 139 0.20 6.82 9.03
N GLY A 140 -0.07 6.12 10.14
CA GLY A 140 -1.44 5.81 10.56
C GLY A 140 -2.26 7.08 10.85
N LYS A 141 -1.66 8.07 11.52
CA LYS A 141 -2.28 9.37 11.78
C LYS A 141 -2.64 10.11 10.49
N SER A 142 -1.74 10.13 9.50
CA SER A 142 -2.00 10.78 8.23
C SER A 142 -3.20 10.16 7.50
N LYS A 143 -3.38 8.83 7.57
CA LYS A 143 -4.54 8.15 6.98
C LYS A 143 -5.85 8.55 7.65
N VAL A 144 -5.87 8.62 8.99
CA VAL A 144 -7.04 9.12 9.75
C VAL A 144 -7.38 10.55 9.34
N MET A 145 -6.41 11.45 9.28
CA MET A 145 -6.62 12.85 8.91
C MET A 145 -7.20 12.98 7.50
N VAL A 146 -6.75 12.18 6.52
CA VAL A 146 -7.32 12.18 5.17
C VAL A 146 -8.78 11.74 5.20
N GLU A 147 -9.12 10.62 5.88
CA GLU A 147 -10.52 10.19 5.98
C GLU A 147 -11.41 11.27 6.59
N GLN A 148 -10.96 11.91 7.67
CA GLN A 148 -11.70 12.97 8.36
C GLN A 148 -11.92 14.23 7.50
N ASP A 149 -10.92 14.63 6.71
CA ASP A 149 -10.99 15.87 5.92
C ASP A 149 -11.61 15.66 4.54
N VAL A 150 -11.56 14.43 4.00
CA VAL A 150 -12.18 14.10 2.69
C VAL A 150 -13.66 13.72 2.82
N ALA A 151 -14.07 13.08 3.92
CA ALA A 151 -15.48 12.72 4.14
C ALA A 151 -16.45 13.91 4.04
N PRO A 152 -16.16 15.12 4.60
CA PRO A 152 -17.03 16.28 4.45
C PRO A 152 -17.14 16.85 3.04
N LEU A 153 -16.28 16.44 2.10
CA LEU A 153 -16.36 16.83 0.70
C LEU A 153 -17.49 16.10 -0.04
N ALA A 154 -18.03 15.01 0.55
CA ALA A 154 -19.11 14.22 -0.04
C ALA A 154 -20.36 15.07 -0.29
N ASP A 155 -20.93 14.96 -1.48
CA ASP A 155 -22.22 15.56 -1.86
C ASP A 155 -22.87 14.78 -3.01
N ASP A 156 -23.92 15.29 -3.61
CA ASP A 156 -24.65 14.62 -4.70
C ASP A 156 -23.75 14.35 -5.93
N ASN A 157 -22.69 15.09 -6.13
CA ASN A 157 -21.82 15.01 -7.29
C ASN A 157 -20.44 14.39 -6.99
N PHE A 158 -20.05 14.30 -5.73
CA PHE A 158 -18.75 13.76 -5.30
C PHE A 158 -18.90 12.65 -4.26
N SER A 159 -18.39 11.48 -4.57
CA SER A 159 -18.53 10.27 -3.75
C SER A 159 -17.16 9.74 -3.33
N PRO A 160 -16.61 10.17 -2.18
CA PRO A 160 -15.42 9.57 -1.62
C PRO A 160 -15.71 8.21 -1.00
N THR A 161 -14.74 7.28 -1.12
CA THR A 161 -14.78 5.94 -0.50
C THR A 161 -13.39 5.64 0.04
N SER A 162 -13.29 5.18 1.28
CA SER A 162 -12.02 4.82 1.91
C SER A 162 -11.87 3.30 2.02
N LEU A 163 -10.79 2.75 1.45
CA LEU A 163 -10.44 1.34 1.59
C LEU A 163 -9.34 1.21 2.64
N ARG A 164 -9.69 0.76 3.86
CA ARG A 164 -8.77 0.50 4.97
C ARG A 164 -8.12 -0.85 4.77
N ASN A 165 -7.05 -0.89 3.98
CA ASN A 165 -6.37 -2.13 3.65
C ASN A 165 -5.69 -2.74 4.89
N ALA A 166 -5.87 -4.04 5.11
CA ALA A 166 -5.04 -4.84 6.00
C ALA A 166 -3.57 -4.82 5.52
N THR A 167 -2.64 -5.41 6.27
CA THR A 167 -1.23 -5.46 5.88
C THR A 167 -1.07 -6.24 4.58
N ALA A 168 -0.64 -5.55 3.53
CA ALA A 168 -0.50 -6.15 2.21
C ALA A 168 0.62 -7.21 2.15
N TYR A 169 0.46 -8.21 1.30
CA TYR A 169 1.49 -9.19 0.93
C TYR A 169 1.29 -9.66 -0.52
N GLY A 170 2.25 -10.42 -1.06
CA GLY A 170 2.16 -11.04 -2.39
C GLY A 170 3.11 -10.41 -3.42
N VAL A 171 3.22 -11.05 -4.58
CA VAL A 171 4.13 -10.64 -5.65
C VAL A 171 3.62 -9.42 -6.39
N SER A 172 4.51 -8.48 -6.67
CA SER A 172 4.24 -7.28 -7.46
C SER A 172 5.48 -6.88 -8.23
N PRO A 173 5.36 -6.28 -9.42
CA PRO A 173 6.51 -5.68 -10.13
C PRO A 173 7.28 -4.64 -9.29
N ARG A 174 6.64 -4.02 -8.31
CA ARG A 174 7.26 -3.11 -7.33
C ARG A 174 7.27 -3.73 -5.94
N LEU A 175 7.79 -4.96 -5.84
CA LEU A 175 7.80 -5.76 -4.63
C LEU A 175 8.38 -5.02 -3.42
N ARG A 176 7.83 -5.33 -2.25
CA ARG A 176 8.21 -4.76 -0.97
C ARG A 176 8.60 -5.87 0.00
N PHE A 177 9.81 -5.79 0.53
CA PHE A 177 10.32 -6.74 1.52
C PHE A 177 10.18 -6.22 2.97
N ASP A 178 9.65 -5.04 3.17
CA ASP A 178 9.33 -4.50 4.50
C ASP A 178 7.93 -4.96 5.02
N LEU A 179 7.19 -5.72 4.22
CA LEU A 179 5.92 -6.34 4.58
C LEU A 179 6.15 -7.70 5.22
N VAL A 180 5.43 -7.99 6.31
CA VAL A 180 5.75 -9.10 7.21
C VAL A 180 5.87 -10.44 6.50
N LEU A 181 4.85 -10.89 5.75
CA LEU A 181 4.89 -12.21 5.10
C LEU A 181 5.97 -12.26 4.01
N ASN A 182 6.08 -11.19 3.20
CA ASN A 182 7.11 -11.06 2.17
C ASN A 182 8.53 -11.15 2.78
N ASN A 183 8.74 -10.51 3.93
CA ASN A 183 10.04 -10.53 4.62
C ASN A 183 10.37 -11.91 5.20
N LEU A 184 9.43 -12.53 5.89
CA LEU A 184 9.66 -13.85 6.50
C LEU A 184 10.00 -14.92 5.45
N VAL A 185 9.30 -14.93 4.29
CA VAL A 185 9.60 -15.85 3.18
C VAL A 185 10.98 -15.57 2.58
N ALA A 186 11.37 -14.29 2.43
CA ALA A 186 12.67 -13.91 1.89
C ALA A 186 13.82 -14.38 2.81
N TRP A 187 13.73 -14.15 4.10
CA TRP A 187 14.70 -14.64 5.08
C TRP A 187 14.77 -16.17 5.09
N ALA A 188 13.61 -16.85 5.11
CA ALA A 188 13.55 -18.31 5.12
C ALA A 188 14.25 -18.92 3.91
N LEU A 189 13.99 -18.40 2.69
CA LEU A 189 14.61 -18.91 1.46
C LEU A 189 16.12 -18.64 1.41
N THR A 190 16.55 -17.41 1.74
CA THR A 190 17.93 -16.98 1.50
C THR A 190 18.92 -17.44 2.57
N THR A 191 18.45 -17.65 3.80
CA THR A 191 19.30 -18.01 4.93
C THR A 191 18.91 -19.30 5.64
N GLY A 192 17.75 -19.86 5.34
CA GLY A 192 17.16 -20.95 6.11
C GLY A 192 16.61 -20.51 7.48
N GLN A 193 16.57 -19.20 7.76
CA GLN A 193 16.10 -18.65 9.02
C GLN A 193 14.85 -17.80 8.80
N ILE A 194 13.78 -18.08 9.54
CA ILE A 194 12.61 -17.21 9.64
C ILE A 194 12.89 -16.21 10.75
N TYR A 195 13.46 -15.06 10.39
CA TYR A 195 14.01 -14.11 11.35
C TYR A 195 12.93 -13.20 11.94
N MET A 196 12.59 -13.44 13.20
CA MET A 196 11.56 -12.73 13.95
C MET A 196 12.15 -11.52 14.69
N LYS A 197 11.76 -10.30 14.24
CA LYS A 197 12.18 -9.02 14.87
C LYS A 197 11.31 -8.65 16.08
N SER A 198 10.20 -9.34 16.30
CA SER A 198 9.33 -9.19 17.47
C SER A 198 9.18 -10.52 18.21
N ASP A 199 8.59 -10.49 19.41
CA ASP A 199 8.28 -11.68 20.20
C ASP A 199 7.20 -12.60 19.59
N GLY A 200 6.63 -12.21 18.45
CA GLY A 200 5.63 -12.98 17.70
C GLY A 200 4.19 -12.84 18.22
N THR A 201 3.98 -12.16 19.33
CA THR A 201 2.64 -12.06 19.98
C THR A 201 1.67 -11.08 19.31
N PRO A 202 2.11 -9.98 18.63
CA PRO A 202 1.18 -9.01 18.08
C PRO A 202 0.34 -9.58 16.93
N TRP A 203 -0.94 -9.19 16.91
CA TRP A 203 -1.86 -9.49 15.82
C TRP A 203 -1.61 -8.61 14.60
N ARG A 204 -1.77 -9.21 13.42
CA ARG A 204 -1.76 -8.53 12.12
C ARG A 204 -2.84 -9.11 11.22
N PRO A 205 -3.81 -8.30 10.81
CA PRO A 205 -4.61 -8.62 9.65
C PRO A 205 -3.75 -8.50 8.40
N ILE A 206 -3.87 -9.46 7.50
CA ILE A 206 -3.14 -9.46 6.23
C ILE A 206 -4.09 -9.59 5.03
N VAL A 207 -3.67 -9.08 3.88
CA VAL A 207 -4.43 -9.15 2.64
C VAL A 207 -3.50 -9.26 1.44
N HIS A 208 -3.84 -10.13 0.51
CA HIS A 208 -3.07 -10.27 -0.73
C HIS A 208 -3.23 -9.06 -1.64
N ILE A 209 -2.15 -8.70 -2.35
CA ILE A 209 -2.10 -7.54 -3.24
C ILE A 209 -3.16 -7.59 -4.35
N GLU A 210 -3.48 -8.78 -4.87
CA GLU A 210 -4.55 -8.94 -5.85
C GLU A 210 -5.93 -8.71 -5.23
N ASP A 211 -6.17 -9.16 -4.00
CA ASP A 211 -7.46 -8.93 -3.33
C ASP A 211 -7.65 -7.46 -2.99
N ILE A 212 -6.57 -6.72 -2.64
CA ILE A 212 -6.62 -5.26 -2.56
C ILE A 212 -7.06 -4.67 -3.92
N SER A 213 -6.43 -5.10 -5.00
CA SER A 213 -6.72 -4.59 -6.34
C SER A 213 -8.17 -4.90 -6.77
N ARG A 214 -8.69 -6.10 -6.42
CA ARG A 214 -10.12 -6.45 -6.64
C ARG A 214 -11.07 -5.59 -5.80
N ALA A 215 -10.70 -5.23 -4.57
CA ALA A 215 -11.51 -4.35 -3.74
C ALA A 215 -11.63 -2.94 -4.36
N PHE A 216 -10.54 -2.41 -4.92
CA PHE A 216 -10.57 -1.15 -5.66
C PHE A 216 -11.47 -1.20 -6.88
N LEU A 217 -11.38 -2.28 -7.69
CA LEU A 217 -12.24 -2.48 -8.85
C LEU A 217 -13.71 -2.61 -8.43
N ALA A 218 -14.01 -3.42 -7.43
CA ALA A 218 -15.37 -3.60 -6.92
C ALA A 218 -15.97 -2.29 -6.41
N ALA A 219 -15.19 -1.47 -5.69
CA ALA A 219 -15.63 -0.15 -5.23
C ALA A 219 -15.84 0.84 -6.39
N LEU A 220 -15.06 0.74 -7.48
CA LEU A 220 -15.23 1.57 -8.68
C LEU A 220 -16.56 1.25 -9.39
N GLU A 221 -16.88 -0.05 -9.54
CA GLU A 221 -18.00 -0.53 -10.32
C GLU A 221 -19.31 -0.62 -9.54
N ALA A 222 -19.23 -0.53 -8.21
CA ALA A 222 -20.43 -0.60 -7.35
C ALA A 222 -21.40 0.54 -7.62
N PRO A 223 -22.72 0.34 -7.42
CA PRO A 223 -23.69 1.43 -7.33
C PRO A 223 -23.23 2.49 -6.32
N ARG A 224 -23.42 3.77 -6.67
CA ARG A 224 -22.94 4.89 -5.87
C ARG A 224 -23.45 4.84 -4.41
N GLU A 225 -24.68 4.49 -4.23
CA GLU A 225 -25.34 4.42 -2.93
C GLU A 225 -24.71 3.43 -1.95
N LEU A 226 -24.01 2.40 -2.46
CA LEU A 226 -23.33 1.41 -1.65
C LEU A 226 -21.96 1.88 -1.14
N VAL A 227 -21.34 2.84 -1.84
CA VAL A 227 -19.97 3.26 -1.57
C VAL A 227 -19.82 4.74 -1.19
N HIS A 228 -20.93 5.51 -1.32
CA HIS A 228 -20.90 6.95 -1.07
C HIS A 228 -20.56 7.28 0.37
N ASN A 229 -19.41 7.95 0.54
CA ASN A 229 -18.88 8.35 1.86
C ASN A 229 -18.74 7.19 2.85
N GLN A 230 -18.40 5.99 2.33
CA GLN A 230 -18.20 4.78 3.12
C GLN A 230 -16.72 4.49 3.32
N ALA A 231 -16.42 3.79 4.41
CA ALA A 231 -15.14 3.16 4.65
C ALA A 231 -15.33 1.64 4.74
N PHE A 232 -14.37 0.87 4.20
CA PHE A 232 -14.38 -0.59 4.26
C PHE A 232 -13.03 -1.12 4.72
N ASN A 233 -13.03 -2.05 5.67
CA ASN A 233 -11.88 -2.89 5.97
C ASN A 233 -11.66 -3.88 4.83
N VAL A 234 -10.47 -3.87 4.22
CA VAL A 234 -10.14 -4.71 3.07
C VAL A 234 -9.24 -5.86 3.50
N GLY A 235 -9.78 -7.06 3.41
CA GLY A 235 -9.14 -8.32 3.78
C GLY A 235 -10.16 -9.44 3.93
N ARG A 236 -9.79 -10.43 4.74
CA ARG A 236 -10.71 -11.49 5.21
C ARG A 236 -10.65 -11.55 6.72
N THR A 237 -11.80 -11.66 7.37
CA THR A 237 -11.88 -11.76 8.84
C THR A 237 -11.09 -12.96 9.39
N THR A 238 -10.93 -14.02 8.60
CA THR A 238 -10.13 -15.21 8.96
C THR A 238 -8.62 -15.00 8.81
N GLU A 239 -8.17 -13.93 8.15
CA GLU A 239 -6.75 -13.66 7.87
C GLU A 239 -6.17 -12.65 8.89
N ASN A 240 -6.53 -12.81 10.15
CA ASN A 240 -5.92 -12.15 11.30
C ASN A 240 -4.99 -13.14 12.01
N TYR A 241 -3.70 -12.89 12.00
CA TYR A 241 -2.67 -13.79 12.52
C TYR A 241 -1.80 -13.10 13.57
N ARG A 242 -1.33 -13.88 14.54
CA ARG A 242 -0.14 -13.50 15.28
C ARG A 242 1.07 -13.61 14.37
N ILE A 243 2.10 -12.80 14.61
CA ILE A 243 3.32 -12.88 13.81
C ILE A 243 3.97 -14.27 13.92
N SER A 244 3.89 -14.92 15.09
CA SER A 244 4.33 -16.30 15.27
C SER A 244 3.58 -17.31 14.39
N GLU A 245 2.27 -17.15 14.20
CA GLU A 245 1.48 -18.03 13.34
C GLU A 245 1.86 -17.85 11.86
N LEU A 246 2.18 -16.63 11.44
CA LEU A 246 2.74 -16.40 10.09
C LEU A 246 4.12 -17.05 9.92
N ALA A 247 4.97 -17.03 10.94
CA ALA A 247 6.26 -17.72 10.92
C ALA A 247 6.09 -19.25 10.80
N GLU A 248 5.12 -19.85 11.48
CA GLU A 248 4.80 -21.28 11.34
C GLU A 248 4.31 -21.62 9.93
N ILE A 249 3.43 -20.80 9.34
CA ILE A 249 2.99 -20.98 7.95
C ILE A 249 4.20 -20.94 6.99
N VAL A 250 5.12 -20.00 7.18
CA VAL A 250 6.33 -19.92 6.36
C VAL A 250 7.25 -21.13 6.56
N HIS A 251 7.38 -21.61 7.81
CA HIS A 251 8.15 -22.83 8.11
C HIS A 251 7.61 -24.05 7.39
N GLU A 252 6.29 -24.20 7.32
CA GLU A 252 5.66 -25.30 6.58
C GLU A 252 5.81 -25.19 5.04
N VAL A 253 5.91 -23.97 4.51
CA VAL A 253 6.01 -23.69 3.06
C VAL A 253 7.45 -23.74 2.57
N VAL A 254 8.42 -23.23 3.36
CA VAL A 254 9.83 -23.15 2.96
C VAL A 254 10.63 -24.30 3.56
N PRO A 255 11.06 -25.31 2.78
CA PRO A 255 11.76 -26.47 3.30
C PRO A 255 13.07 -26.11 4.02
N ASN A 256 13.38 -26.83 5.10
CA ASN A 256 14.60 -26.68 5.89
C ASN A 256 14.77 -25.31 6.56
N SER A 257 13.72 -24.52 6.63
CA SER A 257 13.72 -23.26 7.39
C SER A 257 13.54 -23.52 8.89
N ARG A 258 13.95 -22.58 9.74
CA ARG A 258 13.76 -22.63 11.19
C ARG A 258 13.41 -21.24 11.72
N ILE A 259 12.54 -21.17 12.73
CA ILE A 259 12.16 -19.91 13.37
C ILE A 259 13.25 -19.49 14.34
N GLU A 260 13.75 -18.27 14.20
CA GLU A 260 14.74 -17.65 15.07
C GLU A 260 14.29 -16.25 15.49
N TYR A 261 14.46 -15.92 16.74
CA TYR A 261 14.11 -14.61 17.29
C TYR A 261 15.38 -13.75 17.41
N ALA A 262 15.23 -12.45 17.12
CA ALA A 262 16.30 -11.49 17.38
C ALA A 262 16.58 -11.40 18.90
N ASP A 263 17.83 -11.11 19.26
CA ASP A 263 18.24 -11.01 20.67
C ASP A 263 17.47 -9.93 21.45
N ASP A 264 17.02 -8.88 20.74
CA ASP A 264 16.22 -7.76 21.25
C ASP A 264 14.73 -7.84 20.87
N ALA A 265 14.26 -9.01 20.45
CA ALA A 265 12.86 -9.21 20.08
C ALA A 265 11.91 -8.83 21.22
N GLY A 266 11.08 -7.82 20.98
CA GLY A 266 10.10 -7.32 21.93
C GLY A 266 8.73 -7.13 21.29
N PRO A 267 7.70 -6.77 22.08
CA PRO A 267 6.36 -6.57 21.56
C PRO A 267 6.30 -5.36 20.59
N ASP A 268 5.73 -5.57 19.41
CA ASP A 268 5.40 -4.46 18.50
C ASP A 268 4.19 -3.71 19.07
N LYS A 269 4.27 -2.38 19.12
CA LYS A 269 3.18 -1.51 19.63
C LYS A 269 1.91 -1.60 18.79
N ARG A 270 2.02 -1.98 17.53
CA ARG A 270 0.89 -2.18 16.62
C ARG A 270 0.32 -3.58 16.88
N CYS A 271 -0.86 -3.64 17.42
CA CYS A 271 -1.56 -4.90 17.70
C CYS A 271 -3.05 -4.68 17.51
N TYR A 272 -3.64 -5.26 16.46
CA TYR A 272 -5.07 -5.14 16.15
C TYR A 272 -5.54 -6.27 15.24
N ARG A 273 -6.83 -6.59 15.38
CA ARG A 273 -7.56 -7.53 14.53
C ARG A 273 -8.71 -6.78 13.87
N VAL A 274 -9.05 -7.15 12.63
CA VAL A 274 -10.13 -6.47 11.91
C VAL A 274 -11.18 -7.45 11.40
N ASP A 275 -12.42 -7.03 11.50
CA ASP A 275 -13.54 -7.62 10.80
C ASP A 275 -13.63 -7.00 9.41
N CYS A 276 -13.60 -7.84 8.39
CA CYS A 276 -13.70 -7.46 6.99
C CYS A 276 -15.00 -7.99 6.35
N SER A 277 -16.04 -8.29 7.13
CA SER A 277 -17.29 -8.85 6.60
C SER A 277 -18.08 -7.81 5.80
N LEU A 278 -18.08 -6.55 6.23
CA LEU A 278 -18.88 -5.48 5.61
C LEU A 278 -18.61 -5.34 4.10
N ILE A 279 -17.34 -5.36 3.68
CA ILE A 279 -17.01 -5.19 2.26
C ILE A 279 -17.58 -6.31 1.39
N THR A 280 -17.61 -7.56 1.88
CA THR A 280 -18.17 -8.69 1.13
C THR A 280 -19.70 -8.71 1.15
N GLU A 281 -20.31 -8.16 2.18
CA GLU A 281 -21.77 -8.02 2.29
C GLU A 281 -22.31 -6.90 1.39
N VAL A 282 -21.61 -5.77 1.34
CA VAL A 282 -22.02 -4.57 0.58
C VAL A 282 -21.58 -4.64 -0.87
N LEU A 283 -20.41 -5.21 -1.16
CA LEU A 283 -19.84 -5.32 -2.50
C LEU A 283 -19.81 -6.79 -2.96
N PRO A 284 -20.92 -7.35 -3.45
CA PRO A 284 -21.02 -8.78 -3.77
C PRO A 284 -20.05 -9.24 -4.87
N ASN A 285 -19.57 -8.32 -5.71
CA ASN A 285 -18.54 -8.60 -6.72
C ASN A 285 -17.13 -8.72 -6.12
N PHE A 286 -16.94 -8.34 -4.84
CA PHE A 286 -15.69 -8.53 -4.13
C PHE A 286 -15.73 -9.86 -3.39
N GLN A 287 -14.87 -10.79 -3.82
CA GLN A 287 -14.65 -12.06 -3.15
C GLN A 287 -13.14 -12.27 -3.00
N PRO A 288 -12.58 -12.12 -1.79
CA PRO A 288 -11.14 -12.32 -1.55
C PRO A 288 -10.78 -13.80 -1.77
N GLN A 289 -9.69 -14.04 -2.50
CA GLN A 289 -9.33 -15.37 -3.00
C GLN A 289 -8.07 -15.96 -2.34
N TRP A 290 -7.33 -15.14 -1.60
CA TRP A 290 -6.04 -15.52 -1.07
C TRP A 290 -6.09 -15.76 0.44
N ASP A 291 -5.22 -16.65 0.90
CA ASP A 291 -4.86 -16.85 2.29
C ASP A 291 -3.33 -16.77 2.47
N ALA A 292 -2.87 -16.69 3.73
CA ALA A 292 -1.46 -16.56 4.06
C ALA A 292 -0.59 -17.69 3.48
N ARG A 293 -1.08 -18.93 3.51
CA ARG A 293 -0.35 -20.10 3.02
C ARG A 293 -0.13 -20.05 1.52
N ARG A 294 -1.19 -19.79 0.76
CA ARG A 294 -1.13 -19.64 -0.69
C ARG A 294 -0.21 -18.48 -1.10
N GLY A 295 -0.28 -17.36 -0.38
CA GLY A 295 0.61 -16.23 -0.63
C GLY A 295 2.07 -16.51 -0.28
N ALA A 296 2.35 -17.25 0.79
CA ALA A 296 3.70 -17.69 1.11
C ALA A 296 4.27 -18.61 0.03
N GLN A 297 3.45 -19.52 -0.55
CA GLN A 297 3.83 -20.38 -1.68
C GLN A 297 4.14 -19.57 -2.94
N GLU A 298 3.32 -18.57 -3.27
CA GLU A 298 3.55 -17.66 -4.40
C GLU A 298 4.87 -16.91 -4.25
N LEU A 299 5.10 -16.29 -3.08
CA LEU A 299 6.32 -15.56 -2.77
C LEU A 299 7.56 -16.46 -2.85
N TYR A 300 7.49 -17.65 -2.26
CA TYR A 300 8.58 -18.62 -2.30
C TYR A 300 8.96 -18.99 -3.73
N ALA A 301 7.97 -19.34 -4.57
CA ALA A 301 8.21 -19.66 -5.98
C ALA A 301 8.79 -18.50 -6.76
N ALA A 302 8.27 -17.26 -6.56
CA ALA A 302 8.77 -16.07 -7.24
C ALA A 302 10.21 -15.73 -6.82
N TYR A 303 10.56 -15.88 -5.55
CA TYR A 303 11.90 -15.60 -5.04
C TYR A 303 12.93 -16.62 -5.55
N GLN A 304 12.55 -17.89 -5.67
CA GLN A 304 13.39 -18.93 -6.29
C GLN A 304 13.70 -18.62 -7.75
N GLN A 305 12.72 -18.12 -8.53
CA GLN A 305 12.90 -17.83 -9.96
C GLN A 305 13.97 -16.77 -10.22
N VAL A 306 14.18 -15.84 -9.27
CA VAL A 306 15.16 -14.75 -9.42
C VAL A 306 16.47 -15.01 -8.67
N ASP A 307 16.65 -16.17 -8.05
CA ASP A 307 17.80 -16.46 -7.18
C ASP A 307 18.03 -15.35 -6.15
N LEU A 308 16.95 -14.99 -5.42
CA LEU A 308 16.95 -13.86 -4.47
C LEU A 308 18.05 -14.03 -3.41
N ARG A 309 18.79 -12.97 -3.13
CA ARG A 309 19.85 -12.94 -2.12
C ARG A 309 19.53 -11.93 -1.02
N VAL A 310 20.17 -12.10 0.14
CA VAL A 310 20.01 -11.18 1.30
C VAL A 310 20.34 -9.74 0.90
N GLU A 311 21.42 -9.54 0.15
CA GLU A 311 21.88 -8.21 -0.29
C GLU A 311 20.85 -7.51 -1.20
N ASP A 312 20.02 -8.26 -1.90
CA ASP A 312 18.97 -7.70 -2.76
C ASP A 312 17.87 -7.03 -1.92
N PHE A 313 17.33 -7.74 -0.91
CA PHE A 313 16.16 -7.24 -0.20
C PHE A 313 16.48 -6.46 1.08
N GLU A 314 17.63 -6.65 1.70
CA GLU A 314 18.12 -5.82 2.79
C GLU A 314 18.97 -4.63 2.28
N GLY A 315 19.18 -4.51 0.98
CA GLY A 315 19.89 -3.41 0.32
C GLY A 315 18.97 -2.28 -0.16
N PRO A 316 19.56 -1.19 -0.68
CA PRO A 316 18.83 0.01 -1.13
C PRO A 316 17.93 -0.23 -2.35
N ARG A 317 18.05 -1.38 -3.03
CA ARG A 317 17.21 -1.71 -4.17
C ARG A 317 15.73 -1.89 -3.77
N TYR A 318 15.47 -2.64 -2.69
CA TYR A 318 14.12 -3.00 -2.29
C TYR A 318 13.69 -2.46 -0.92
N LYS A 319 14.64 -2.11 -0.06
CA LYS A 319 14.33 -1.51 1.23
C LYS A 319 14.03 -0.02 1.05
N ARG A 320 12.74 0.32 1.07
CA ARG A 320 12.23 1.64 0.69
C ARG A 320 12.94 2.81 1.38
N ILE A 321 13.19 2.70 2.70
CA ILE A 321 13.89 3.75 3.44
C ILE A 321 15.34 3.92 2.99
N ASP A 322 16.06 2.82 2.74
CA ASP A 322 17.45 2.86 2.32
C ASP A 322 17.58 3.36 0.87
N HIS A 323 16.57 3.03 0.02
CA HIS A 323 16.46 3.58 -1.32
C HIS A 323 16.32 5.11 -1.30
N ILE A 324 15.41 5.65 -0.49
CA ILE A 324 15.22 7.10 -0.36
C ILE A 324 16.48 7.77 0.20
N LYS A 325 17.10 7.21 1.23
CA LYS A 325 18.38 7.73 1.76
C LYS A 325 19.47 7.74 0.70
N HIS A 326 19.54 6.69 -0.12
CA HIS A 326 20.50 6.63 -1.24
C HIS A 326 20.23 7.73 -2.28
N LEU A 327 18.96 7.95 -2.67
CA LEU A 327 18.60 9.01 -3.62
C LEU A 327 18.93 10.41 -3.08
N ILE A 328 18.73 10.65 -1.78
CA ILE A 328 19.10 11.92 -1.13
C ILE A 328 20.62 12.08 -1.08
N SER A 329 21.35 11.06 -0.60
CA SER A 329 22.82 11.13 -0.46
C SER A 329 23.54 11.24 -1.79
N SER A 330 22.99 10.67 -2.87
CA SER A 330 23.50 10.82 -4.23
C SER A 330 23.10 12.15 -4.91
N GLY A 331 22.37 13.02 -4.21
CA GLY A 331 21.95 14.32 -4.73
C GLY A 331 20.82 14.26 -5.78
N ARG A 332 20.19 13.11 -6.00
CA ARG A 332 19.07 12.95 -6.96
C ARG A 332 17.74 13.48 -6.41
N LEU A 333 17.52 13.34 -5.10
CA LEU A 333 16.41 13.95 -4.38
C LEU A 333 16.93 15.04 -3.44
N ASP A 334 16.11 16.01 -3.16
CA ASP A 334 16.29 16.89 -2.01
C ASP A 334 15.68 16.30 -0.73
N THR A 335 15.84 16.97 0.39
CA THR A 335 15.30 16.52 1.69
C THR A 335 13.78 16.60 1.81
N SER A 336 13.10 17.26 0.86
CA SER A 336 11.66 17.29 0.73
C SER A 336 11.11 16.20 -0.22
N LEU A 337 11.98 15.25 -0.64
CA LEU A 337 11.72 14.16 -1.57
C LEU A 337 11.27 14.64 -2.95
N ARG A 338 11.77 15.78 -3.39
CA ARG A 338 11.58 16.24 -4.77
C ARG A 338 12.79 15.89 -5.61
N TRP A 339 12.54 15.46 -6.86
CA TRP A 339 13.60 15.27 -7.83
C TRP A 339 14.31 16.59 -8.08
N ARG A 340 15.64 16.56 -8.01
CA ARG A 340 16.46 17.69 -8.46
C ARG A 340 16.58 17.65 -9.98
N GLU A 341 16.40 18.79 -10.62
CA GLU A 341 16.78 18.94 -12.03
C GLU A 341 18.25 18.57 -12.17
N GLN A 342 18.55 17.59 -13.03
CA GLN A 342 19.93 17.34 -13.40
C GLN A 342 20.43 18.62 -14.06
N ALA A 343 21.42 19.28 -13.46
CA ALA A 343 22.14 20.34 -14.13
C ALA A 343 22.66 19.73 -15.45
N ILE A 344 22.07 20.14 -16.57
CA ILE A 344 22.59 19.81 -17.88
C ILE A 344 23.98 20.40 -17.87
N SER A 345 25.04 19.56 -17.72
CA SER A 345 26.39 19.96 -17.96
C SER A 345 26.48 20.28 -19.45
N VAL A 346 26.30 21.56 -19.79
CA VAL A 346 26.68 22.10 -21.09
C VAL A 346 28.20 21.96 -21.14
N GLY A 347 28.65 20.86 -21.73
CA GLY A 347 30.05 20.71 -22.10
C GLY A 347 30.38 21.81 -23.09
N VAL A 348 31.24 22.74 -22.70
CA VAL A 348 31.89 23.72 -23.54
C VAL A 348 33.01 23.01 -24.30
#